data_fe59bf505edf570d6077afb21459590a
#
_entry.id   fe59bf505edf570d6077afb21459590a
#
_cell.length_a   1.000
_cell.length_b   1.000
_cell.length_c   1.000
_cell.angle_alpha   90.00
_cell.angle_beta   90.00
_cell.angle_gamma   90.00
#
_symmetry.space_group_name_H-M   'P 1'
#
loop_
_entity.id
_entity.type
_entity.pdbx_description
1 polymer ?
#
loop_
_entity_poly.entity_id
_entity_poly.type
_entity_poly.pdbx_seq_one_letter_code
_entity_poly.pdbx_strand_id
1 'polypeptide(L)'
;MSKPARVVLASYLWFLVLFFGFAALPALAKTHPIPLDKNVDSAKCLECHEDKSKGKVVHSAIATGCLSCHEVRVNKDVTRVKLITSTPYTLCLSCHADKNAAEMKGAVHPPAVRDCLSCHDPHTSENKNQLLKPLSGGEKENLCLNCHKTGLNVPEKGSRHAALDMGCDSCHTTHKTGEAGKAEFDFHLTKVAPALCLDCHDAKDPTLQKAHHDQPFATADCTSCHDPHQSASPKLMRQFLHPPFADKSCELCHAPAKDGKVVLTQADAKSLCVTCHGEQAEKINNAKVPHPGAAGDCTDCHNPHASRQPGLPKTNAVDICLGCHTDQAEQAKKHVLHQPAFKQGCATCHEPHGGENDHLLRAKTVDAVCLECHGPESQPKKLEAEHLYTIFNGSVKLPDNYFAKNRVAVLPIKYGRGHPIDGHPISDVADPADITKLVAKINCLSCHQPHSSAEPGLLVKDQANNTAFCATCHKDLTKR
;
A
#
# COMPACT_ATOMS: atom_id res chain seq x y z
N MET A 1 53.72 30.25 -32.73
CA MET A 1 53.91 30.57 -31.30
C MET A 1 52.72 29.96 -30.58
N SER A 2 52.78 28.70 -30.27
CA SER A 2 53.21 27.98 -29.07
C SER A 2 52.30 28.23 -27.87
N LYS A 3 51.61 27.15 -27.51
CA LYS A 3 51.02 26.67 -26.24
C LYS A 3 49.48 26.52 -26.24
N PRO A 4 48.92 25.51 -25.56
CA PRO A 4 49.51 24.60 -24.58
C PRO A 4 49.00 23.12 -24.69
N ALA A 5 49.91 22.21 -24.47
CA ALA A 5 49.63 20.80 -24.32
C ALA A 5 49.92 20.30 -22.90
N ARG A 6 49.34 20.96 -21.85
CA ARG A 6 49.63 20.54 -20.45
C ARG A 6 48.39 20.41 -19.53
N VAL A 7 47.16 20.55 -20.02
CA VAL A 7 45.95 20.50 -19.15
C VAL A 7 45.20 19.16 -19.26
N VAL A 8 45.46 18.32 -20.23
CA VAL A 8 44.64 17.10 -20.47
C VAL A 8 45.14 15.88 -19.66
N LEU A 9 46.36 15.90 -19.13
CA LEU A 9 46.87 14.72 -18.39
C LEU A 9 46.48 14.70 -16.89
N ALA A 10 46.09 15.81 -16.30
CA ALA A 10 45.70 15.86 -14.89
C ALA A 10 44.27 15.41 -14.65
N SER A 11 43.41 15.47 -15.66
CA SER A 11 41.97 15.11 -15.52
C SER A 11 41.71 13.60 -15.61
N TYR A 12 42.60 12.84 -16.23
CA TYR A 12 42.46 11.40 -16.35
C TYR A 12 42.95 10.62 -15.11
N LEU A 13 43.86 11.17 -14.31
CA LEU A 13 44.27 10.52 -13.06
C LEU A 13 43.25 10.65 -11.93
N TRP A 14 42.41 11.67 -11.96
CA TRP A 14 41.30 11.83 -10.95
C TRP A 14 40.12 10.92 -11.22
N PHE A 15 39.88 10.53 -12.46
CA PHE A 15 38.78 9.60 -12.80
C PHE A 15 39.11 8.12 -12.52
N LEU A 16 40.40 7.76 -12.49
CA LEU A 16 40.81 6.39 -12.16
C LEU A 16 40.85 6.10 -10.65
N VAL A 17 40.93 7.14 -9.80
CA VAL A 17 40.91 6.97 -8.33
C VAL A 17 39.47 6.87 -7.79
N LEU A 18 38.43 7.34 -8.54
CA LEU A 18 37.03 7.28 -8.11
C LEU A 18 36.32 5.96 -8.49
N PHE A 19 36.92 5.12 -9.35
CA PHE A 19 36.28 3.87 -9.78
C PHE A 19 36.78 2.61 -9.02
N PHE A 20 37.81 2.75 -8.15
CA PHE A 20 38.30 1.64 -7.33
C PHE A 20 37.89 1.68 -5.85
N GLY A 21 36.92 2.55 -5.47
CA GLY A 21 36.53 2.82 -4.08
C GLY A 21 35.27 2.10 -3.57
N PHE A 22 34.66 1.21 -4.34
CA PHE A 22 33.53 0.37 -3.85
C PHE A 22 33.86 -1.13 -3.97
N ALA A 23 35.07 -1.52 -3.54
CA ALA A 23 35.19 -2.86 -3.02
C ALA A 23 34.43 -2.90 -1.70
N ALA A 24 33.31 -3.60 -1.66
CA ALA A 24 32.61 -3.92 -0.41
C ALA A 24 33.64 -4.55 0.52
N LEU A 25 34.12 -3.79 1.49
CA LEU A 25 34.95 -4.34 2.57
C LEU A 25 34.10 -5.46 3.19
N PRO A 26 34.58 -6.71 3.21
CA PRO A 26 33.91 -7.74 3.96
C PRO A 26 33.73 -7.19 5.37
N ALA A 27 32.52 -7.23 5.91
CA ALA A 27 32.27 -6.86 7.29
C ALA A 27 33.21 -7.71 8.15
N LEU A 28 34.33 -7.11 8.56
CA LEU A 28 35.30 -7.75 9.44
C LEU A 28 34.52 -8.13 10.68
N ALA A 29 34.27 -9.42 10.85
CA ALA A 29 33.61 -9.94 12.05
C ALA A 29 34.40 -9.40 13.22
N LYS A 30 33.76 -8.55 14.05
CA LYS A 30 34.41 -7.89 15.19
C LYS A 30 35.07 -8.95 16.05
N THR A 31 36.36 -8.81 16.26
CA THR A 31 37.11 -9.66 17.20
C THR A 31 36.73 -9.27 18.61
N HIS A 32 36.63 -10.25 19.50
CA HIS A 32 36.44 -9.95 20.91
C HIS A 32 37.72 -9.28 21.45
N PRO A 33 37.63 -8.16 22.17
CA PRO A 33 38.80 -7.37 22.56
C PRO A 33 39.74 -8.09 23.53
N ILE A 34 39.23 -9.06 24.29
CA ILE A 34 39.99 -9.85 25.25
C ILE A 34 39.98 -11.30 24.75
N PRO A 35 41.15 -11.99 24.70
CA PRO A 35 41.20 -13.41 24.43
C PRO A 35 40.37 -14.21 25.44
N LEU A 36 39.52 -15.08 24.93
CA LEU A 36 38.70 -15.99 25.76
C LEU A 36 39.12 -17.43 25.52
N ASP A 37 39.02 -18.25 26.56
CA ASP A 37 39.08 -19.71 26.42
C ASP A 37 37.83 -20.19 25.67
N LYS A 38 37.97 -21.23 24.87
CA LYS A 38 36.84 -21.83 24.15
C LYS A 38 35.74 -22.33 25.10
N ASN A 39 36.13 -22.74 26.28
CA ASN A 39 35.25 -23.28 27.32
C ASN A 39 35.06 -22.27 28.47
N VAL A 40 35.09 -20.98 28.20
CA VAL A 40 34.86 -19.92 29.17
C VAL A 40 33.54 -20.13 29.90
N ASP A 41 33.55 -19.96 31.22
CA ASP A 41 32.32 -19.98 32.03
C ASP A 41 31.43 -18.78 31.66
N SER A 42 30.17 -19.04 31.37
CA SER A 42 29.17 -18.01 31.03
C SER A 42 29.05 -16.93 32.12
N ALA A 43 29.26 -17.24 33.39
CA ALA A 43 29.21 -16.27 34.46
C ALA A 43 30.25 -15.16 34.33
N LYS A 44 31.42 -15.46 33.76
CA LYS A 44 32.48 -14.48 33.50
C LYS A 44 32.11 -13.44 32.47
N CYS A 45 31.16 -13.73 31.56
CA CYS A 45 30.71 -12.79 30.58
C CYS A 45 30.10 -11.55 31.21
N LEU A 46 29.36 -11.74 32.33
CA LEU A 46 28.68 -10.67 33.06
C LEU A 46 29.64 -9.75 33.84
N GLU A 47 30.89 -10.14 34.04
CA GLU A 47 31.89 -9.25 34.65
C GLU A 47 32.15 -8.01 33.82
N CYS A 48 32.00 -8.13 32.48
CA CYS A 48 32.16 -7.02 31.52
C CYS A 48 30.88 -6.63 30.82
N HIS A 49 29.93 -7.56 30.69
CA HIS A 49 28.65 -7.37 29.98
C HIS A 49 27.46 -7.36 30.95
N GLU A 50 27.64 -6.77 32.13
CA GLU A 50 26.59 -6.69 33.15
C GLU A 50 25.31 -6.00 32.68
N ASP A 51 25.43 -5.07 31.71
CA ASP A 51 24.31 -4.38 31.06
C ASP A 51 23.32 -5.34 30.41
N LYS A 52 23.76 -6.53 30.00
CA LYS A 52 22.90 -7.54 29.36
C LYS A 52 21.94 -8.24 30.33
N SER A 53 22.11 -8.02 31.63
CA SER A 53 21.23 -8.56 32.68
C SER A 53 20.59 -7.50 33.56
N LYS A 54 20.79 -6.20 33.27
CA LYS A 54 20.38 -5.07 34.12
C LYS A 54 19.26 -4.22 33.48
N GLY A 55 18.14 -4.76 33.15
CA GLY A 55 16.97 -4.02 32.74
C GLY A 55 15.74 -4.39 33.56
N LYS A 56 14.65 -3.65 33.43
CA LYS A 56 13.40 -3.98 34.13
C LYS A 56 12.85 -5.35 33.74
N VAL A 57 13.07 -5.74 32.49
CA VAL A 57 12.61 -7.01 31.93
C VAL A 57 13.82 -7.73 31.36
N VAL A 58 14.30 -8.75 32.03
CA VAL A 58 15.41 -9.57 31.59
C VAL A 58 14.87 -10.83 30.93
N HIS A 59 15.42 -11.18 29.76
CA HIS A 59 15.02 -12.39 29.05
C HIS A 59 15.38 -13.63 29.89
N SER A 60 14.44 -14.53 30.11
CA SER A 60 14.63 -15.71 30.95
C SER A 60 15.77 -16.61 30.46
N ALA A 61 16.06 -16.62 29.15
CA ALA A 61 17.19 -17.37 28.58
C ALA A 61 18.57 -16.90 29.08
N ILE A 62 18.70 -15.70 29.67
CA ILE A 62 19.94 -15.24 30.31
C ILE A 62 20.32 -16.15 31.46
N ALA A 63 19.37 -16.69 32.21
CA ALA A 63 19.60 -17.62 33.30
C ALA A 63 20.15 -18.98 32.85
N THR A 64 19.98 -19.35 31.58
CA THR A 64 20.55 -20.59 31.02
C THR A 64 22.03 -20.44 30.61
N GLY A 65 22.56 -19.23 30.67
CA GLY A 65 23.92 -18.87 30.36
C GLY A 65 24.13 -18.39 28.93
N CYS A 66 25.15 -17.55 28.74
CA CYS A 66 25.42 -16.86 27.47
C CYS A 66 25.70 -17.85 26.33
N LEU A 67 26.33 -18.98 26.63
CA LEU A 67 26.71 -20.01 25.66
C LEU A 67 25.51 -20.82 25.13
N SER A 68 24.31 -20.63 25.68
CA SER A 68 23.08 -21.19 25.14
C SER A 68 22.72 -20.57 23.79
N CYS A 69 23.17 -19.33 23.55
CA CYS A 69 22.89 -18.56 22.33
C CYS A 69 24.15 -18.17 21.57
N HIS A 70 25.27 -18.08 22.26
CA HIS A 70 26.56 -17.67 21.69
C HIS A 70 27.59 -18.80 21.72
N GLU A 71 28.46 -18.85 20.73
CA GLU A 71 29.64 -19.71 20.69
C GLU A 71 30.91 -18.87 20.67
N VAL A 72 31.92 -19.32 21.44
CA VAL A 72 33.26 -18.73 21.41
C VAL A 72 34.11 -19.51 20.42
N ARG A 73 34.57 -18.84 19.38
CA ARG A 73 35.47 -19.38 18.36
C ARG A 73 36.86 -18.79 18.53
N VAL A 74 37.83 -19.65 18.82
CA VAL A 74 39.21 -19.26 18.97
C VAL A 74 40.02 -19.79 17.79
N ASN A 75 40.76 -18.89 17.13
CA ASN A 75 41.70 -19.23 16.08
C ASN A 75 43.01 -18.49 16.35
N LYS A 76 44.01 -19.22 16.82
CA LYS A 76 45.24 -18.69 17.38
C LYS A 76 44.91 -17.66 18.48
N ASP A 77 45.36 -16.42 18.30
CA ASP A 77 45.17 -15.34 19.27
C ASP A 77 43.89 -14.54 19.05
N VAL A 78 43.06 -14.94 18.08
CA VAL A 78 41.82 -14.23 17.72
C VAL A 78 40.60 -14.94 18.26
N THR A 79 39.90 -14.28 19.16
CA THR A 79 38.61 -14.73 19.69
C THR A 79 37.45 -14.00 18.96
N ARG A 80 36.42 -14.76 18.61
CA ARG A 80 35.16 -14.23 18.10
C ARG A 80 34.00 -14.88 18.86
N VAL A 81 33.03 -14.06 19.23
CA VAL A 81 31.76 -14.53 19.79
C VAL A 81 30.69 -14.39 18.69
N LYS A 82 30.00 -15.46 18.39
CA LYS A 82 28.96 -15.53 17.37
C LYS A 82 27.72 -16.20 17.90
N LEU A 83 26.60 -16.07 17.19
CA LEU A 83 25.44 -16.90 17.46
C LEU A 83 25.71 -18.36 17.09
N ILE A 84 25.12 -19.29 17.85
CA ILE A 84 25.20 -20.73 17.56
C ILE A 84 24.44 -21.12 16.28
N THR A 85 23.59 -20.23 15.78
CA THR A 85 22.81 -20.39 14.54
C THR A 85 23.26 -19.40 13.47
N SER A 86 22.82 -19.62 12.23
CA SER A 86 23.15 -18.74 11.10
C SER A 86 22.46 -17.37 11.15
N THR A 87 21.29 -17.31 11.77
CA THR A 87 20.49 -16.07 11.88
C THR A 87 19.85 -15.93 13.28
N PRO A 88 19.60 -14.70 13.75
CA PRO A 88 18.83 -14.49 14.97
C PRO A 88 17.46 -15.15 14.93
N TYR A 89 16.75 -15.08 13.81
CA TYR A 89 15.43 -15.69 13.63
C TYR A 89 15.44 -17.19 13.93
N THR A 90 16.37 -17.93 13.33
CA THR A 90 16.53 -19.37 13.58
C THR A 90 16.83 -19.68 15.03
N LEU A 91 17.63 -18.84 15.70
CA LEU A 91 17.94 -18.99 17.11
C LEU A 91 16.70 -18.83 17.99
N CYS A 92 15.92 -17.77 17.74
CA CYS A 92 14.71 -17.51 18.51
C CYS A 92 13.70 -18.65 18.42
N LEU A 93 13.53 -19.22 17.21
CA LEU A 93 12.59 -20.32 16.95
C LEU A 93 12.98 -21.63 17.64
N SER A 94 14.20 -21.81 18.11
CA SER A 94 14.58 -23.01 18.88
C SER A 94 13.81 -23.15 20.20
N CYS A 95 13.32 -22.02 20.73
CA CYS A 95 12.48 -21.97 21.94
C CYS A 95 11.08 -21.41 21.66
N HIS A 96 10.95 -20.48 20.72
CA HIS A 96 9.70 -19.82 20.35
C HIS A 96 9.11 -20.43 19.06
N ALA A 97 8.92 -21.75 19.02
CA ALA A 97 8.43 -22.47 17.86
C ALA A 97 7.04 -21.98 17.39
N ASP A 98 6.20 -21.51 18.32
CA ASP A 98 4.88 -20.93 18.06
C ASP A 98 4.93 -19.62 17.26
N LYS A 99 6.10 -19.02 17.11
CA LYS A 99 6.34 -17.82 16.27
C LYS A 99 6.90 -18.17 14.89
N ASN A 100 7.01 -19.45 14.55
CA ASN A 100 7.38 -19.86 13.20
C ASN A 100 6.25 -19.50 12.22
N ALA A 101 6.60 -18.90 11.08
CA ALA A 101 5.65 -18.55 10.04
C ALA A 101 4.77 -19.73 9.58
N ALA A 102 5.36 -20.93 9.52
CA ALA A 102 4.64 -22.16 9.14
C ALA A 102 3.60 -22.60 10.19
N GLU A 103 3.83 -22.28 11.45
CA GLU A 103 2.95 -22.62 12.59
C GLU A 103 1.92 -21.52 12.87
N MET A 104 2.18 -20.29 12.46
CA MET A 104 1.26 -19.17 12.61
C MET A 104 0.16 -19.26 11.57
N LYS A 105 -1.04 -19.61 12.02
CA LYS A 105 -2.26 -19.50 11.18
C LYS A 105 -2.76 -18.06 11.22
N GLY A 106 -3.29 -17.59 10.09
CA GLY A 106 -3.83 -16.23 10.00
C GLY A 106 -2.94 -15.26 9.22
N ALA A 107 -3.31 -13.98 9.20
CA ALA A 107 -2.48 -12.93 8.64
C ALA A 107 -1.30 -12.67 9.58
N VAL A 108 -0.09 -12.76 9.05
CA VAL A 108 1.16 -12.61 9.82
C VAL A 108 1.75 -11.24 9.55
N HIS A 109 2.10 -10.51 10.60
CA HIS A 109 2.81 -9.24 10.45
C HIS A 109 4.21 -9.50 9.88
N PRO A 110 4.56 -8.96 8.69
CA PRO A 110 5.78 -9.37 7.99
C PRO A 110 7.09 -9.26 8.78
N PRO A 111 7.33 -8.24 9.61
CA PRO A 111 8.53 -8.18 10.46
C PRO A 111 8.62 -9.33 11.46
N ALA A 112 7.49 -9.83 11.97
CA ALA A 112 7.45 -10.90 12.98
C ALA A 112 8.05 -12.24 12.50
N VAL A 113 8.15 -12.45 11.18
CA VAL A 113 8.70 -13.67 10.58
C VAL A 113 10.03 -13.46 9.86
N ARG A 114 10.62 -12.29 9.99
CA ARG A 114 11.88 -11.95 9.31
C ARG A 114 12.96 -11.48 10.27
N ASP A 115 12.59 -10.61 11.22
CA ASP A 115 13.55 -9.93 12.07
C ASP A 115 12.95 -9.62 13.45
N CYS A 116 13.14 -10.54 14.39
CA CYS A 116 12.72 -10.37 15.78
C CYS A 116 13.38 -9.16 16.44
N LEU A 117 14.65 -8.87 16.05
CA LEU A 117 15.47 -7.83 16.67
C LEU A 117 15.07 -6.41 16.24
N SER A 118 14.23 -6.26 15.24
CA SER A 118 13.65 -4.95 14.90
C SER A 118 12.69 -4.44 15.98
N CYS A 119 12.17 -5.35 16.82
CA CYS A 119 11.20 -5.04 17.86
C CYS A 119 11.68 -5.42 19.27
N HIS A 120 12.50 -6.47 19.40
CA HIS A 120 12.91 -7.04 20.70
C HIS A 120 14.42 -6.91 20.94
N ASP A 121 14.80 -6.62 22.19
CA ASP A 121 16.15 -6.86 22.68
C ASP A 121 16.22 -8.29 23.22
N PRO A 122 17.15 -9.15 22.74
CA PRO A 122 17.23 -10.54 23.16
C PRO A 122 17.78 -10.73 24.57
N HIS A 123 18.28 -9.68 25.21
CA HIS A 123 18.88 -9.74 26.54
C HIS A 123 18.00 -9.08 27.59
N THR A 124 17.77 -7.79 27.47
CA THR A 124 17.06 -7.01 28.50
C THR A 124 16.45 -5.73 27.90
N SER A 125 15.41 -5.24 28.51
CA SER A 125 14.74 -4.00 28.11
C SER A 125 14.08 -3.32 29.31
N GLU A 126 13.81 -2.03 29.17
CA GLU A 126 12.96 -1.26 30.07
C GLU A 126 11.46 -1.50 29.84
N ASN A 127 11.10 -2.14 28.72
CA ASN A 127 9.73 -2.36 28.29
C ASN A 127 9.32 -3.83 28.43
N LYS A 128 8.02 -4.07 28.65
CA LYS A 128 7.46 -5.44 28.71
C LYS A 128 7.83 -6.23 27.45
N ASN A 129 7.94 -7.54 27.58
CA ASN A 129 8.27 -8.46 26.48
C ASN A 129 9.58 -8.14 25.75
N GLN A 130 10.55 -7.55 26.44
CA GLN A 130 11.84 -7.11 25.88
C GLN A 130 11.71 -6.19 24.65
N LEU A 131 10.66 -5.36 24.57
CA LEU A 131 10.50 -4.43 23.47
C LEU A 131 11.56 -3.32 23.51
N LEU A 132 12.08 -2.94 22.36
CA LEU A 132 13.06 -1.85 22.21
C LEU A 132 12.49 -0.49 22.60
N LYS A 133 11.17 -0.30 22.43
CA LYS A 133 10.42 0.90 22.79
C LYS A 133 9.03 0.52 23.28
N PRO A 134 8.31 1.39 23.98
CA PRO A 134 6.91 1.16 24.31
C PRO A 134 6.01 1.14 23.07
N LEU A 135 4.81 0.61 23.21
CA LEU A 135 3.78 0.57 22.14
C LEU A 135 2.82 1.77 22.21
N SER A 136 3.04 2.67 23.16
CA SER A 136 2.30 3.93 23.37
C SER A 136 3.25 5.11 23.28
N GLY A 137 2.71 6.33 23.37
CA GLY A 137 3.50 7.55 23.30
C GLY A 137 3.60 8.17 21.90
N GLY A 138 4.40 9.22 21.78
CA GLY A 138 4.62 9.99 20.56
C GLY A 138 5.44 9.25 19.50
N GLU A 139 5.62 9.90 18.35
CA GLU A 139 6.31 9.29 17.19
C GLU A 139 7.74 8.82 17.50
N LYS A 140 8.46 9.55 18.36
CA LYS A 140 9.84 9.21 18.69
C LYS A 140 9.97 8.08 19.71
N GLU A 141 9.00 7.95 20.60
CA GLU A 141 8.99 6.99 21.68
C GLU A 141 8.35 5.66 21.29
N ASN A 142 7.37 5.66 20.40
CA ASN A 142 6.57 4.51 20.05
C ASN A 142 7.27 3.58 19.05
N LEU A 143 7.29 2.27 19.37
CA LEU A 143 7.95 1.26 18.54
C LEU A 143 7.32 1.14 17.14
N CYS A 144 6.00 1.12 17.07
CA CYS A 144 5.25 0.93 15.80
C CYS A 144 5.51 2.07 14.83
N LEU A 145 5.66 3.29 15.34
CA LEU A 145 5.85 4.50 14.56
C LEU A 145 7.25 4.61 13.92
N ASN A 146 8.18 3.73 14.26
CA ASN A 146 9.44 3.63 13.51
C ASN A 146 9.19 3.29 12.03
N CYS A 147 8.15 2.52 11.74
CA CYS A 147 7.78 2.08 10.39
C CYS A 147 6.44 2.66 9.92
N HIS A 148 5.44 2.73 10.79
CA HIS A 148 4.09 3.23 10.50
C HIS A 148 3.99 4.75 10.67
N LYS A 149 4.78 5.50 9.90
CA LYS A 149 4.91 6.96 10.02
C LYS A 149 3.73 7.75 9.45
N THR A 150 2.93 7.13 8.61
CA THR A 150 1.80 7.80 7.94
C THR A 150 0.48 7.47 8.66
N GLY A 151 -0.37 8.49 8.81
CA GLY A 151 -1.72 8.31 9.34
C GLY A 151 -1.91 8.67 10.81
N LEU A 152 -0.86 9.09 11.53
CA LEU A 152 -0.95 9.51 12.93
C LEU A 152 -0.55 10.97 13.19
N ASN A 153 -0.37 11.77 12.14
CA ASN A 153 -0.16 13.21 12.26
C ASN A 153 -1.52 13.92 12.31
N VAL A 154 -1.97 14.23 13.51
CA VAL A 154 -3.22 14.99 13.71
C VAL A 154 -3.06 16.39 13.13
N PRO A 155 -3.92 16.82 12.19
CA PRO A 155 -3.97 18.22 11.78
C PRO A 155 -4.25 19.11 12.98
N GLU A 156 -3.76 20.34 12.97
CA GLU A 156 -3.87 21.30 14.08
C GLU A 156 -5.30 21.47 14.63
N LYS A 157 -6.30 21.34 13.77
CA LYS A 157 -7.74 21.41 14.13
C LYS A 157 -8.43 20.05 14.12
N GLY A 158 -7.70 18.94 14.05
CA GLY A 158 -8.26 17.61 13.96
C GLY A 158 -8.63 17.00 15.31
N SER A 159 -9.09 15.78 15.27
CA SER A 159 -9.35 14.93 16.42
C SER A 159 -8.46 13.71 16.45
N ARG A 160 -7.99 13.34 17.63
CA ARG A 160 -7.18 12.15 17.90
C ARG A 160 -7.93 11.24 18.86
N HIS A 161 -7.93 9.95 18.60
CA HIS A 161 -8.56 8.98 19.49
C HIS A 161 -7.73 8.81 20.76
N ALA A 162 -8.34 9.02 21.91
CA ALA A 162 -7.66 8.91 23.20
C ALA A 162 -7.10 7.50 23.47
N ALA A 163 -7.72 6.46 22.90
CA ALA A 163 -7.25 5.08 23.01
C ALA A 163 -5.84 4.85 22.45
N LEU A 164 -5.32 5.74 21.61
CA LEU A 164 -3.93 5.69 21.16
C LEU A 164 -2.91 5.82 22.31
N ASP A 165 -3.32 6.41 23.43
CA ASP A 165 -2.46 6.55 24.61
C ASP A 165 -2.37 5.24 25.41
N MET A 166 -3.29 4.30 25.18
CA MET A 166 -3.27 2.97 25.81
C MET A 166 -2.25 2.03 25.18
N GLY A 167 -1.80 2.33 23.97
CA GLY A 167 -0.89 1.52 23.16
C GLY A 167 -1.57 0.82 21.98
N CYS A 168 -0.80 0.65 20.90
CA CYS A 168 -1.31 0.06 19.66
C CYS A 168 -1.82 -1.38 19.85
N ASP A 169 -1.23 -2.13 20.81
CA ASP A 169 -1.60 -3.50 21.15
C ASP A 169 -2.96 -3.62 21.89
N SER A 170 -3.57 -2.51 22.26
CA SER A 170 -4.95 -2.50 22.80
C SER A 170 -5.99 -2.87 21.74
N CYS A 171 -5.69 -2.59 20.47
CA CYS A 171 -6.58 -2.85 19.34
C CYS A 171 -5.98 -3.80 18.31
N HIS A 172 -4.65 -3.85 18.19
CA HIS A 172 -3.93 -4.61 17.19
C HIS A 172 -3.13 -5.78 17.78
N THR A 173 -3.08 -6.88 17.05
CA THR A 173 -2.15 -7.98 17.31
C THR A 173 -0.83 -7.71 16.60
N THR A 174 0.30 -8.04 17.23
CA THR A 174 1.62 -7.67 16.73
C THR A 174 2.35 -8.77 15.97
N HIS A 175 1.95 -10.03 16.12
CA HIS A 175 2.58 -11.16 15.44
C HIS A 175 1.65 -11.77 14.39
N LYS A 176 0.45 -12.19 14.80
CA LYS A 176 -0.56 -12.78 13.92
C LYS A 176 -1.95 -12.34 14.32
N THR A 177 -2.88 -12.39 13.41
CA THR A 177 -4.30 -12.27 13.70
C THR A 177 -5.00 -13.64 13.58
N GLY A 178 -6.32 -13.69 13.81
CA GLY A 178 -7.13 -14.89 13.70
C GLY A 178 -7.02 -15.64 12.37
N GLU A 179 -8.08 -16.27 11.90
CA GLU A 179 -8.02 -17.13 10.72
C GLU A 179 -7.71 -16.35 9.43
N ALA A 180 -6.77 -16.88 8.63
CA ALA A 180 -6.42 -16.30 7.33
C ALA A 180 -7.63 -16.24 6.39
N GLY A 181 -7.77 -15.14 5.66
CA GLY A 181 -8.78 -14.97 4.63
C GLY A 181 -10.12 -14.41 5.09
N LYS A 182 -10.25 -14.00 6.36
CA LYS A 182 -11.36 -13.16 6.80
C LYS A 182 -10.92 -11.70 6.82
N ALA A 183 -11.60 -10.86 6.06
CA ALA A 183 -11.35 -9.41 5.94
C ALA A 183 -11.27 -8.68 7.29
N GLU A 184 -11.91 -9.23 8.28
CA GLU A 184 -11.93 -8.82 9.69
C GLU A 184 -10.54 -8.68 10.29
N PHE A 185 -9.54 -9.40 9.77
CA PHE A 185 -8.20 -9.45 10.33
C PHE A 185 -7.13 -8.79 9.45
N ASP A 186 -7.52 -8.16 8.35
CA ASP A 186 -6.58 -7.52 7.41
C ASP A 186 -5.72 -6.43 8.06
N PHE A 187 -6.23 -5.82 9.14
CA PHE A 187 -5.53 -4.80 9.90
C PHE A 187 -4.94 -5.31 11.22
N HIS A 188 -4.79 -6.62 11.38
CA HIS A 188 -4.30 -7.23 12.62
C HIS A 188 -5.10 -6.79 13.87
N LEU A 189 -6.41 -6.74 13.79
CA LEU A 189 -7.27 -6.35 14.90
C LEU A 189 -7.44 -7.50 15.91
N THR A 190 -7.60 -7.16 17.18
CA THR A 190 -7.94 -8.12 18.25
C THR A 190 -9.38 -8.60 18.16
N LYS A 191 -10.27 -7.72 17.67
CA LYS A 191 -11.69 -7.95 17.36
C LYS A 191 -12.07 -7.07 16.18
N VAL A 192 -13.19 -7.38 15.53
CA VAL A 192 -13.73 -6.53 14.45
C VAL A 192 -14.70 -5.49 15.00
N ALA A 193 -14.90 -4.41 14.25
CA ALA A 193 -15.98 -3.49 14.51
C ALA A 193 -17.36 -4.18 14.29
N PRO A 194 -18.40 -3.88 15.04
CA PRO A 194 -18.40 -2.93 16.16
C PRO A 194 -17.87 -3.48 17.48
N ALA A 195 -17.66 -4.80 17.60
CA ALA A 195 -17.32 -5.46 18.88
C ALA A 195 -16.06 -4.85 19.53
N LEU A 196 -15.03 -4.52 18.74
CA LEU A 196 -13.82 -3.87 19.26
C LEU A 196 -14.12 -2.50 19.89
N CYS A 197 -14.97 -1.73 19.25
CA CYS A 197 -15.34 -0.39 19.72
C CYS A 197 -16.19 -0.45 20.98
N LEU A 198 -17.12 -1.41 21.01
CA LEU A 198 -18.07 -1.60 22.11
C LEU A 198 -17.44 -2.19 23.38
N ASP A 199 -16.19 -2.61 23.36
CA ASP A 199 -15.45 -2.94 24.60
C ASP A 199 -15.27 -1.71 25.51
N CYS A 200 -15.31 -0.49 24.94
CA CYS A 200 -15.12 0.76 25.68
C CYS A 200 -16.28 1.74 25.50
N HIS A 201 -16.99 1.69 24.36
CA HIS A 201 -18.13 2.56 24.06
C HIS A 201 -19.44 1.83 24.30
N ASP A 202 -20.19 2.24 25.33
CA ASP A 202 -21.50 1.62 25.59
C ASP A 202 -22.53 2.13 24.56
N ALA A 203 -23.05 1.21 23.75
CA ALA A 203 -24.11 1.53 22.78
C ALA A 203 -25.41 2.05 23.42
N LYS A 204 -25.60 1.84 24.73
CA LYS A 204 -26.72 2.35 25.48
C LYS A 204 -26.48 3.72 26.11
N ASP A 205 -25.26 4.27 26.00
CA ASP A 205 -24.94 5.61 26.50
C ASP A 205 -25.88 6.64 25.82
N PRO A 206 -26.70 7.40 26.59
CA PRO A 206 -27.62 8.37 26.03
C PRO A 206 -26.93 9.45 25.17
N THR A 207 -25.68 9.77 25.48
CA THR A 207 -24.92 10.77 24.72
C THR A 207 -24.56 10.22 23.34
N LEU A 208 -24.16 8.95 23.26
CA LEU A 208 -23.90 8.28 21.99
C LEU A 208 -25.17 8.08 21.18
N GLN A 209 -26.27 7.65 21.83
CA GLN A 209 -27.55 7.51 21.14
C GLN A 209 -28.01 8.84 20.54
N LYS A 210 -27.99 9.91 21.33
CA LYS A 210 -28.34 11.26 20.84
C LYS A 210 -27.40 11.74 19.72
N ALA A 211 -26.11 11.42 19.81
CA ALA A 211 -25.13 11.77 18.77
C ALA A 211 -25.42 11.05 17.45
N HIS A 212 -26.05 9.88 17.49
CA HIS A 212 -26.50 9.10 16.34
C HIS A 212 -28.02 9.28 16.04
N HIS A 213 -28.61 10.35 16.55
CA HIS A 213 -30.02 10.68 16.31
C HIS A 213 -31.01 9.55 16.64
N ASP A 214 -30.70 8.81 17.71
CA ASP A 214 -31.49 7.65 18.17
C ASP A 214 -31.67 6.54 17.10
N GLN A 215 -30.84 6.56 16.05
CA GLN A 215 -30.80 5.49 15.07
C GLN A 215 -30.02 4.29 15.61
N PRO A 216 -30.36 3.06 15.24
CA PRO A 216 -29.67 1.87 15.71
C PRO A 216 -28.25 1.79 15.06
N PHE A 217 -27.23 1.85 15.89
CA PHE A 217 -25.82 1.79 15.43
C PHE A 217 -25.01 0.66 16.07
N ALA A 218 -25.55 -0.05 17.06
CA ALA A 218 -24.81 -1.08 17.80
C ALA A 218 -24.29 -2.26 16.94
N THR A 219 -24.86 -2.44 15.75
CA THR A 219 -24.44 -3.46 14.78
C THR A 219 -23.73 -2.87 13.56
N ALA A 220 -23.58 -1.54 13.52
CA ALA A 220 -22.96 -0.86 12.39
C ALA A 220 -21.44 -0.94 12.45
N ASP A 221 -20.78 -0.98 11.30
CA ASP A 221 -19.35 -0.77 11.22
C ASP A 221 -19.02 0.70 11.52
N CYS A 222 -18.55 0.96 12.73
CA CYS A 222 -18.18 2.30 13.19
C CYS A 222 -17.12 2.94 12.28
N THR A 223 -16.23 2.12 11.70
CA THR A 223 -15.14 2.60 10.86
C THR A 223 -15.60 3.08 9.49
N SER A 224 -16.83 2.81 9.12
CA SER A 224 -17.43 3.35 7.89
C SER A 224 -17.59 4.87 7.94
N CYS A 225 -17.78 5.44 9.13
CA CYS A 225 -17.95 6.89 9.35
C CYS A 225 -16.79 7.51 10.14
N HIS A 226 -16.20 6.75 11.07
CA HIS A 226 -15.14 7.23 11.96
C HIS A 226 -13.78 6.68 11.56
N ASP A 227 -12.73 7.50 11.71
CA ASP A 227 -11.35 7.02 11.68
C ASP A 227 -10.94 6.60 13.08
N PRO A 228 -10.56 5.33 13.32
CA PRO A 228 -10.26 4.85 14.66
C PRO A 228 -8.99 5.45 15.27
N HIS A 229 -8.17 6.12 14.48
CA HIS A 229 -6.92 6.71 14.95
C HIS A 229 -7.02 8.22 15.11
N GLN A 230 -7.34 8.92 14.03
CA GLN A 230 -7.39 10.38 13.98
C GLN A 230 -8.08 10.88 12.71
N SER A 231 -8.54 12.10 12.75
CA SER A 231 -9.17 12.75 11.60
C SER A 231 -8.89 14.25 11.60
N ALA A 232 -8.93 14.86 10.42
CA ALA A 232 -8.98 16.30 10.27
C ALA A 232 -10.35 16.88 10.74
N SER A 233 -11.35 16.04 10.84
CA SER A 233 -12.71 16.44 11.26
C SER A 233 -12.94 16.18 12.75
N PRO A 234 -13.84 16.92 13.42
CA PRO A 234 -14.24 16.63 14.79
C PRO A 234 -14.84 15.22 14.94
N LYS A 235 -14.75 14.66 16.15
CA LYS A 235 -15.34 13.35 16.49
C LYS A 235 -14.83 12.20 15.63
N LEU A 236 -13.62 12.30 15.14
CA LEU A 236 -12.97 11.29 14.26
C LEU A 236 -13.77 11.01 12.98
N MET A 237 -14.59 11.95 12.52
CA MET A 237 -15.36 11.76 11.28
C MET A 237 -14.42 11.66 10.08
N ARG A 238 -14.79 10.84 9.11
CA ARG A 238 -14.11 10.73 7.81
C ARG A 238 -14.04 12.10 7.13
N GLN A 239 -13.04 12.28 6.28
CA GLN A 239 -12.73 13.56 5.64
C GLN A 239 -13.83 14.05 4.69
N PHE A 240 -14.43 13.14 3.93
CA PHE A 240 -15.44 13.47 2.94
C PHE A 240 -16.81 13.10 3.48
N LEU A 241 -17.63 14.10 3.71
CA LEU A 241 -18.99 13.96 4.19
C LEU A 241 -19.97 14.22 3.06
N HIS A 242 -21.06 13.47 3.02
CA HIS A 242 -22.19 13.77 2.15
C HIS A 242 -22.84 15.08 2.63
N PRO A 243 -23.15 16.07 1.76
CA PRO A 243 -23.64 17.35 2.21
C PRO A 243 -24.86 17.28 3.16
N PRO A 244 -25.94 16.53 2.87
CA PRO A 244 -27.07 16.41 3.81
C PRO A 244 -26.65 15.84 5.17
N PHE A 245 -25.70 14.92 5.21
CA PHE A 245 -25.15 14.37 6.44
C PHE A 245 -24.31 15.41 7.20
N ALA A 246 -23.49 16.18 6.50
CA ALA A 246 -22.69 17.26 7.09
C ALA A 246 -23.59 18.35 7.72
N ASP A 247 -24.70 18.65 7.08
CA ASP A 247 -25.72 19.62 7.51
C ASP A 247 -26.66 19.05 8.57
N LYS A 248 -26.54 17.77 8.93
CA LYS A 248 -27.39 17.04 9.87
C LYS A 248 -28.86 16.99 9.47
N SER A 249 -29.17 17.03 8.19
CA SER A 249 -30.50 16.92 7.62
C SER A 249 -30.92 15.45 7.50
N CYS A 250 -30.93 14.76 8.63
CA CYS A 250 -31.10 13.30 8.70
C CYS A 250 -32.49 12.87 8.18
N GLU A 251 -33.50 13.68 8.42
CA GLU A 251 -34.88 13.45 8.04
C GLU A 251 -35.12 13.47 6.52
N LEU A 252 -34.21 14.01 5.74
CA LEU A 252 -34.31 13.92 4.28
C LEU A 252 -34.21 12.47 3.78
N CYS A 253 -33.50 11.64 4.54
CA CYS A 253 -33.23 10.26 4.18
C CYS A 253 -33.83 9.24 5.14
N HIS A 254 -33.93 9.58 6.42
CA HIS A 254 -34.36 8.67 7.48
C HIS A 254 -35.72 9.08 8.07
N ALA A 255 -36.62 8.11 8.15
CA ALA A 255 -37.76 8.16 9.03
C ALA A 255 -37.37 7.68 10.45
N PRO A 256 -38.20 7.93 11.48
CA PRO A 256 -37.96 7.37 12.81
C PRO A 256 -37.72 5.86 12.75
N ALA A 257 -36.72 5.39 13.49
CA ALA A 257 -36.41 3.96 13.56
C ALA A 257 -37.60 3.15 14.05
N LYS A 258 -37.83 2.00 13.45
CA LYS A 258 -38.92 1.10 13.82
C LYS A 258 -38.37 -0.28 14.14
N ASP A 259 -38.79 -0.83 15.28
CA ASP A 259 -38.38 -2.16 15.75
C ASP A 259 -36.85 -2.35 15.77
N GLY A 260 -36.09 -1.29 16.14
CA GLY A 260 -34.62 -1.30 16.17
C GLY A 260 -33.97 -1.34 14.80
N LYS A 261 -34.70 -0.99 13.73
CA LYS A 261 -34.20 -0.95 12.35
C LYS A 261 -34.25 0.47 11.79
N VAL A 262 -33.26 0.78 10.97
CA VAL A 262 -33.24 2.00 10.16
C VAL A 262 -34.38 1.94 9.15
N VAL A 263 -35.13 3.03 9.04
CA VAL A 263 -36.19 3.19 8.05
C VAL A 263 -35.86 4.36 7.13
N LEU A 264 -35.97 4.14 5.84
CA LEU A 264 -35.76 5.18 4.83
C LEU A 264 -37.08 5.90 4.55
N THR A 265 -36.99 7.16 4.09
CA THR A 265 -38.14 7.94 3.65
C THR A 265 -38.71 7.48 2.30
N GLN A 266 -37.96 6.67 1.57
CA GLN A 266 -38.34 6.02 0.31
C GLN A 266 -38.33 4.50 0.43
N ALA A 267 -38.90 3.81 -0.54
CA ALA A 267 -39.06 2.36 -0.53
C ALA A 267 -37.73 1.61 -0.48
N ASP A 268 -36.68 2.16 -1.10
CA ASP A 268 -35.33 1.61 -1.16
C ASP A 268 -34.29 2.73 -1.29
N ALA A 269 -33.01 2.38 -1.11
CA ALA A 269 -31.93 3.34 -1.14
C ALA A 269 -31.73 3.96 -2.54
N LYS A 270 -31.90 3.19 -3.63
CA LYS A 270 -31.78 3.72 -4.99
C LYS A 270 -32.84 4.79 -5.27
N SER A 271 -34.10 4.49 -4.95
CA SER A 271 -35.22 5.43 -5.09
C SER A 271 -34.97 6.71 -4.29
N LEU A 272 -34.39 6.58 -3.09
CA LEU A 272 -34.01 7.72 -2.26
C LEU A 272 -32.91 8.56 -2.92
N CYS A 273 -31.81 7.93 -3.38
CA CYS A 273 -30.69 8.64 -3.97
C CYS A 273 -31.08 9.44 -5.21
N VAL A 274 -31.91 8.87 -6.11
CA VAL A 274 -32.30 9.52 -7.36
C VAL A 274 -33.22 10.73 -7.17
N THR A 275 -33.78 10.95 -6.00
CA THR A 275 -34.53 12.17 -5.73
C THR A 275 -33.70 13.44 -5.86
N CYS A 276 -32.39 13.33 -5.61
CA CYS A 276 -31.44 14.42 -5.76
C CYS A 276 -30.43 14.15 -6.90
N HIS A 277 -30.09 12.87 -7.16
CA HIS A 277 -29.11 12.45 -8.17
C HIS A 277 -29.76 11.95 -9.46
N GLY A 278 -30.85 12.61 -9.91
CA GLY A 278 -31.60 12.24 -11.13
C GLY A 278 -30.74 12.25 -12.39
N GLU A 279 -29.91 13.28 -12.57
CA GLU A 279 -28.99 13.35 -13.73
C GLU A 279 -28.01 12.17 -13.79
N GLN A 280 -27.53 11.70 -12.64
CA GLN A 280 -26.65 10.54 -12.58
C GLN A 280 -27.41 9.25 -12.93
N ALA A 281 -28.65 9.12 -12.48
CA ALA A 281 -29.51 8.00 -12.86
C ALA A 281 -29.80 7.98 -14.35
N GLU A 282 -30.06 9.14 -14.96
CA GLU A 282 -30.23 9.25 -16.43
C GLU A 282 -28.96 8.84 -17.19
N LYS A 283 -27.79 9.28 -16.76
CA LYS A 283 -26.52 8.87 -17.35
C LYS A 283 -26.31 7.36 -17.30
N ILE A 284 -26.64 6.73 -16.16
CA ILE A 284 -26.52 5.27 -16.00
C ILE A 284 -27.48 4.56 -16.95
N ASN A 285 -28.74 5.01 -17.00
CA ASN A 285 -29.78 4.37 -17.81
C ASN A 285 -29.55 4.53 -19.33
N ASN A 286 -28.96 5.65 -19.75
CA ASN A 286 -28.71 5.98 -21.15
C ASN A 286 -27.29 5.65 -21.62
N ALA A 287 -26.46 5.04 -20.77
CA ALA A 287 -25.08 4.68 -21.11
C ALA A 287 -25.06 3.69 -22.28
N LYS A 288 -24.29 4.01 -23.32
CA LYS A 288 -24.12 3.13 -24.49
C LYS A 288 -23.48 1.79 -24.11
N VAL A 289 -22.52 1.86 -23.20
CA VAL A 289 -21.90 0.69 -22.56
C VAL A 289 -22.28 0.72 -21.08
N PRO A 290 -23.28 -0.07 -20.66
CA PRO A 290 -23.71 -0.07 -19.27
C PRO A 290 -22.70 -0.79 -18.39
N HIS A 291 -22.58 -0.34 -17.13
CA HIS A 291 -21.93 -1.08 -16.07
C HIS A 291 -23.02 -1.76 -15.22
N PRO A 292 -23.13 -3.09 -15.22
CA PRO A 292 -24.21 -3.78 -14.52
C PRO A 292 -24.28 -3.44 -13.02
N GLY A 293 -23.12 -3.27 -12.35
CA GLY A 293 -23.05 -2.86 -10.95
C GLY A 293 -23.66 -1.50 -10.68
N ALA A 294 -23.59 -0.56 -11.63
CA ALA A 294 -24.20 0.77 -11.46
C ALA A 294 -25.73 0.75 -11.58
N ALA A 295 -26.30 -0.29 -12.20
CA ALA A 295 -27.75 -0.47 -12.27
C ALA A 295 -28.35 -1.00 -10.96
N GLY A 296 -27.54 -1.51 -10.04
CA GLY A 296 -27.92 -2.01 -8.72
C GLY A 296 -28.17 -0.90 -7.68
N ASP A 297 -27.99 -1.26 -6.42
CA ASP A 297 -28.11 -0.33 -5.32
C ASP A 297 -26.88 0.58 -5.23
N CYS A 298 -27.10 1.88 -5.16
CA CYS A 298 -26.02 2.86 -5.03
C CYS A 298 -25.15 2.60 -3.79
N THR A 299 -25.75 2.09 -2.72
CA THR A 299 -25.07 1.76 -1.48
C THR A 299 -24.24 0.48 -1.55
N ASP A 300 -24.26 -0.27 -2.64
CA ASP A 300 -23.29 -1.36 -2.83
C ASP A 300 -21.87 -0.83 -2.97
N CYS A 301 -21.73 0.34 -3.58
CA CYS A 301 -20.43 1.00 -3.81
C CYS A 301 -20.20 2.24 -2.96
N HIS A 302 -21.26 2.99 -2.63
CA HIS A 302 -21.18 4.27 -1.94
C HIS A 302 -21.63 4.21 -0.49
N ASN A 303 -20.94 4.98 0.38
CA ASN A 303 -21.39 5.26 1.72
C ASN A 303 -22.11 6.62 1.71
N PRO A 304 -23.43 6.66 2.01
CA PRO A 304 -24.21 7.89 1.92
C PRO A 304 -23.91 8.90 3.04
N HIS A 305 -23.07 8.57 4.00
CA HIS A 305 -22.75 9.43 5.12
C HIS A 305 -21.34 10.03 5.00
N ALA A 306 -20.32 9.19 4.94
CA ALA A 306 -18.94 9.62 5.01
C ALA A 306 -17.98 8.65 4.32
N SER A 307 -16.83 9.14 3.86
CA SER A 307 -15.78 8.31 3.25
C SER A 307 -14.38 8.88 3.49
N ARG A 308 -13.38 8.06 3.25
CA ARG A 308 -11.97 8.48 3.16
C ARG A 308 -11.62 9.15 1.84
N GLN A 309 -12.49 9.01 0.84
CA GLN A 309 -12.21 9.46 -0.53
C GLN A 309 -13.37 10.27 -1.11
N PRO A 310 -13.08 11.18 -2.06
CA PRO A 310 -14.11 11.89 -2.81
C PRO A 310 -15.04 10.91 -3.53
N GLY A 311 -16.29 11.32 -3.73
CA GLY A 311 -17.30 10.46 -4.35
C GLY A 311 -17.86 9.39 -3.42
N LEU A 312 -17.43 9.39 -2.16
CA LEU A 312 -17.99 8.59 -1.06
C LEU A 312 -17.96 7.06 -1.29
N PRO A 313 -16.91 6.44 -1.82
CA PRO A 313 -16.87 4.99 -1.89
C PRO A 313 -16.82 4.37 -0.47
N LYS A 314 -17.41 3.17 -0.32
CA LYS A 314 -17.41 2.42 0.96
C LYS A 314 -16.01 2.03 1.40
N THR A 315 -15.19 1.61 0.46
CA THR A 315 -13.80 1.22 0.67
C THR A 315 -12.87 2.09 -0.16
N ASN A 316 -11.61 1.73 -0.30
CA ASN A 316 -10.73 2.47 -1.21
C ASN A 316 -11.14 2.24 -2.68
N ALA A 317 -10.68 3.14 -3.56
CA ALA A 317 -11.06 3.17 -4.97
C ALA A 317 -10.59 1.96 -5.81
N VAL A 318 -9.81 1.07 -5.22
CA VAL A 318 -9.35 -0.18 -5.84
C VAL A 318 -10.17 -1.35 -5.31
N ASP A 319 -10.21 -1.53 -3.99
CA ASP A 319 -10.86 -2.69 -3.37
C ASP A 319 -12.37 -2.75 -3.66
N ILE A 320 -13.02 -1.59 -3.82
CA ILE A 320 -14.44 -1.53 -4.19
C ILE A 320 -14.71 -2.26 -5.51
N CYS A 321 -13.78 -2.18 -6.46
CA CYS A 321 -13.90 -2.83 -7.76
C CYS A 321 -13.46 -4.31 -7.69
N LEU A 322 -12.37 -4.58 -6.97
CA LEU A 322 -11.79 -5.92 -6.86
C LEU A 322 -12.69 -6.92 -6.14
N GLY A 323 -13.65 -6.45 -5.36
CA GLY A 323 -14.68 -7.29 -4.74
C GLY A 323 -15.50 -8.10 -5.74
N CYS A 324 -15.70 -7.58 -6.97
CA CYS A 324 -16.39 -8.26 -8.06
C CYS A 324 -15.45 -8.64 -9.21
N HIS A 325 -14.42 -7.83 -9.49
CA HIS A 325 -13.46 -8.05 -10.57
C HIS A 325 -12.28 -8.94 -10.09
N THR A 326 -12.56 -10.22 -9.83
CA THR A 326 -11.61 -11.18 -9.24
C THR A 326 -10.37 -11.43 -10.12
N ASP A 327 -10.52 -11.39 -11.45
CA ASP A 327 -9.38 -11.52 -12.37
C ASP A 327 -8.40 -10.36 -12.20
N GLN A 328 -8.91 -9.16 -11.95
CA GLN A 328 -8.08 -7.98 -11.67
C GLN A 328 -7.46 -8.07 -10.26
N ALA A 329 -8.13 -8.70 -9.31
CA ALA A 329 -7.56 -8.97 -7.99
C ALA A 329 -6.34 -9.91 -8.10
N GLU A 330 -6.37 -10.91 -8.97
CA GLU A 330 -5.19 -11.75 -9.25
C GLU A 330 -4.07 -10.96 -9.96
N GLN A 331 -4.42 -10.04 -10.84
CA GLN A 331 -3.43 -9.16 -11.46
C GLN A 331 -2.74 -8.23 -10.46
N ALA A 332 -3.42 -7.81 -9.41
CA ALA A 332 -2.85 -6.99 -8.34
C ALA A 332 -1.71 -7.68 -7.57
N LYS A 333 -1.58 -9.00 -7.68
CA LYS A 333 -0.52 -9.79 -7.05
C LYS A 333 0.75 -9.90 -7.90
N LYS A 334 0.76 -9.42 -9.14
CA LYS A 334 1.93 -9.49 -10.03
C LYS A 334 3.03 -8.55 -9.57
N HIS A 335 4.25 -8.83 -10.03
CA HIS A 335 5.45 -8.13 -9.59
C HIS A 335 5.51 -6.67 -10.05
N VAL A 336 5.07 -6.39 -11.27
CA VAL A 336 5.07 -5.05 -11.85
C VAL A 336 3.63 -4.54 -11.94
N LEU A 337 3.30 -3.52 -11.18
CA LEU A 337 1.99 -2.90 -11.14
C LEU A 337 2.00 -1.56 -11.84
N HIS A 338 0.97 -1.28 -12.63
CA HIS A 338 0.70 0.06 -13.12
C HIS A 338 0.11 0.89 -11.99
N GLN A 339 0.90 1.84 -11.48
CA GLN A 339 0.56 2.59 -10.27
C GLN A 339 -0.84 3.26 -10.32
N PRO A 340 -1.26 3.91 -11.44
CA PRO A 340 -2.60 4.49 -11.53
C PRO A 340 -3.72 3.47 -11.28
N ALA A 341 -3.57 2.24 -11.77
CA ALA A 341 -4.60 1.20 -11.63
C ALA A 341 -4.79 0.77 -10.16
N PHE A 342 -3.69 0.58 -9.41
CA PHE A 342 -3.74 -0.02 -8.07
C PHE A 342 -3.48 0.95 -6.91
N LYS A 343 -3.12 2.20 -7.18
CA LYS A 343 -2.97 3.23 -6.14
C LYS A 343 -3.95 4.37 -6.28
N GLN A 344 -4.23 4.81 -7.52
CA GLN A 344 -5.16 5.91 -7.77
C GLN A 344 -6.60 5.39 -7.91
N GLY A 345 -6.76 4.21 -8.45
CA GLY A 345 -8.04 3.51 -8.61
C GLY A 345 -8.49 3.36 -10.06
N CYS A 346 -9.32 2.36 -10.27
CA CYS A 346 -9.81 1.94 -11.59
C CYS A 346 -10.54 3.06 -12.33
N ALA A 347 -11.27 3.90 -11.60
CA ALA A 347 -12.00 5.05 -12.13
C ALA A 347 -11.10 6.15 -12.71
N THR A 348 -9.78 6.05 -12.59
CA THR A 348 -8.86 6.95 -13.28
C THR A 348 -8.97 6.80 -14.81
N CYS A 349 -9.15 5.58 -15.30
CA CYS A 349 -9.24 5.27 -16.72
C CYS A 349 -10.64 4.80 -17.16
N HIS A 350 -11.45 4.30 -16.24
CA HIS A 350 -12.77 3.73 -16.50
C HIS A 350 -13.91 4.58 -15.93
N GLU A 351 -15.08 4.53 -16.59
CA GLU A 351 -16.33 5.16 -16.15
C GLU A 351 -17.18 4.14 -15.37
N PRO A 352 -17.16 4.14 -14.02
CA PRO A 352 -17.79 3.09 -13.24
C PRO A 352 -19.32 3.10 -13.28
N HIS A 353 -19.93 4.19 -13.73
CA HIS A 353 -21.38 4.32 -13.83
C HIS A 353 -21.95 3.98 -15.22
N GLY A 354 -21.11 3.54 -16.14
CA GLY A 354 -21.45 3.34 -17.53
C GLY A 354 -20.88 4.47 -18.41
N GLY A 355 -20.61 4.19 -19.65
CA GLY A 355 -19.91 5.12 -20.54
C GLY A 355 -20.27 4.94 -22.02
N GLU A 356 -19.55 5.66 -22.85
CA GLU A 356 -19.73 5.69 -24.29
C GLU A 356 -18.82 4.70 -25.03
N ASN A 357 -17.74 4.26 -24.39
CA ASN A 357 -16.66 3.51 -25.01
C ASN A 357 -16.54 2.09 -24.45
N ASP A 358 -16.06 1.17 -25.30
CA ASP A 358 -15.81 -0.21 -24.90
C ASP A 358 -14.93 -0.29 -23.65
N HIS A 359 -15.17 -1.29 -22.83
CA HIS A 359 -14.52 -1.46 -21.52
C HIS A 359 -14.69 -0.25 -20.58
N LEU A 360 -15.70 0.59 -20.82
CA LEU A 360 -15.98 1.80 -20.03
C LEU A 360 -14.79 2.77 -20.01
N LEU A 361 -13.96 2.81 -21.05
CA LEU A 361 -12.81 3.72 -21.11
C LEU A 361 -13.26 5.18 -21.21
N ARG A 362 -12.54 6.08 -20.54
CA ARG A 362 -12.80 7.52 -20.56
C ARG A 362 -12.46 8.19 -21.90
N ALA A 363 -11.74 7.51 -22.76
CA ALA A 363 -11.46 7.97 -24.11
C ALA A 363 -11.85 6.91 -25.15
N LYS A 364 -12.06 7.35 -26.40
CA LYS A 364 -12.59 6.53 -27.50
C LYS A 364 -11.66 5.36 -27.87
N THR A 365 -10.36 5.50 -27.66
CA THR A 365 -9.37 4.47 -27.98
C THR A 365 -8.45 4.23 -26.79
N VAL A 366 -7.88 3.02 -26.73
CA VAL A 366 -6.87 2.66 -25.73
C VAL A 366 -5.69 3.64 -25.77
N ASP A 367 -5.20 3.96 -26.97
CA ASP A 367 -4.06 4.87 -27.12
C ASP A 367 -4.37 6.25 -26.57
N ALA A 368 -5.59 6.78 -26.81
CA ALA A 368 -6.00 8.06 -26.27
C ALA A 368 -6.04 8.04 -24.73
N VAL A 369 -6.44 6.92 -24.10
CA VAL A 369 -6.38 6.77 -22.63
C VAL A 369 -4.93 6.82 -22.15
N CYS A 370 -4.04 6.09 -22.80
CA CYS A 370 -2.63 6.03 -22.38
C CYS A 370 -1.91 7.37 -22.59
N LEU A 371 -2.18 8.01 -23.73
CA LEU A 371 -1.55 9.27 -24.13
C LEU A 371 -1.99 10.47 -23.29
N GLU A 372 -3.07 10.36 -22.54
CA GLU A 372 -3.47 11.40 -21.58
C GLU A 372 -2.37 11.70 -20.54
N CYS A 373 -1.57 10.68 -20.19
CA CYS A 373 -0.43 10.83 -19.29
C CYS A 373 0.93 10.61 -19.99
N HIS A 374 0.99 9.69 -20.96
CA HIS A 374 2.22 9.25 -21.60
C HIS A 374 2.50 9.94 -22.95
N GLY A 375 1.60 10.76 -23.45
CA GLY A 375 1.77 11.45 -24.71
C GLY A 375 2.82 12.57 -24.66
N PRO A 376 3.49 12.88 -25.78
CA PRO A 376 4.47 13.96 -25.83
C PRO A 376 3.83 15.35 -25.63
N GLU A 377 2.54 15.47 -25.90
CA GLU A 377 1.74 16.68 -25.69
C GLU A 377 0.85 16.58 -24.46
N SER A 378 1.03 15.51 -23.66
CA SER A 378 0.32 15.33 -22.41
C SER A 378 0.65 16.49 -21.45
N GLN A 379 -0.32 17.34 -21.25
CA GLN A 379 -0.25 18.46 -20.31
C GLN A 379 -1.46 18.40 -19.40
N PRO A 380 -1.40 17.58 -18.33
CA PRO A 380 -2.43 17.61 -17.32
C PRO A 380 -2.65 19.04 -16.83
N LYS A 381 -3.88 19.53 -16.96
CA LYS A 381 -4.19 20.92 -16.62
C LYS A 381 -4.14 21.08 -15.11
N LYS A 382 -3.24 21.94 -14.62
CA LYS A 382 -3.17 22.29 -13.22
C LYS A 382 -4.23 23.33 -12.87
N LEU A 383 -5.03 23.07 -11.87
CA LEU A 383 -5.97 24.01 -11.26
C LEU A 383 -5.34 24.55 -9.99
N GLU A 384 -4.65 25.70 -10.10
CA GLU A 384 -3.85 26.27 -9.01
C GLU A 384 -4.68 26.57 -7.75
N ALA A 385 -5.89 27.11 -7.94
CA ALA A 385 -6.78 27.45 -6.81
C ALA A 385 -7.30 26.23 -6.03
N GLU A 386 -7.39 25.07 -6.71
CA GLU A 386 -7.87 23.82 -6.11
C GLU A 386 -6.73 22.89 -5.67
N HIS A 387 -5.48 23.26 -5.98
CA HIS A 387 -4.31 22.39 -5.77
C HIS A 387 -4.46 21.00 -6.39
N LEU A 388 -4.94 20.94 -7.64
CA LEU A 388 -5.23 19.70 -8.36
C LEU A 388 -4.71 19.75 -9.78
N TYR A 389 -4.42 18.56 -10.34
CA TYR A 389 -4.35 18.36 -11.80
C TYR A 389 -5.66 17.76 -12.29
N THR A 390 -6.02 18.08 -13.53
CA THR A 390 -7.13 17.43 -14.22
C THR A 390 -6.67 16.77 -15.50
N ILE A 391 -7.25 15.60 -15.78
CA ILE A 391 -7.08 14.82 -17.01
C ILE A 391 -8.45 14.44 -17.56
N PHE A 392 -8.52 13.93 -18.78
CA PHE A 392 -9.75 13.59 -19.48
C PHE A 392 -10.76 14.77 -19.49
N ASN A 393 -10.30 15.94 -19.94
CA ASN A 393 -11.11 17.16 -20.01
C ASN A 393 -11.75 17.55 -18.66
N GLY A 394 -11.04 17.33 -17.56
CA GLY A 394 -11.50 17.69 -16.21
C GLY A 394 -12.32 16.63 -15.50
N SER A 395 -12.63 15.50 -16.12
CA SER A 395 -13.43 14.45 -15.52
C SER A 395 -12.69 13.66 -14.43
N VAL A 396 -11.36 13.70 -14.42
CA VAL A 396 -10.53 13.08 -13.37
C VAL A 396 -9.66 14.15 -12.71
N LYS A 397 -9.67 14.17 -11.38
CA LYS A 397 -8.88 15.08 -10.57
C LYS A 397 -7.75 14.30 -9.87
N LEU A 398 -6.52 14.79 -9.96
CA LEU A 398 -5.34 14.23 -9.31
C LEU A 398 -4.72 15.27 -8.37
N PRO A 399 -4.11 14.87 -7.23
CA PRO A 399 -3.42 15.80 -6.35
C PRO A 399 -2.33 16.61 -7.07
N ASP A 400 -2.09 17.85 -6.67
CA ASP A 400 -1.08 18.73 -7.30
C ASP A 400 0.35 18.21 -7.23
N ASN A 401 0.62 17.34 -6.26
CA ASN A 401 1.90 16.66 -6.10
C ASN A 401 1.99 15.30 -6.82
N TYR A 402 0.94 14.92 -7.57
CA TYR A 402 0.86 13.59 -8.21
C TYR A 402 2.06 13.32 -9.12
N PHE A 403 2.35 14.23 -10.05
CA PHE A 403 3.44 14.07 -11.01
C PHE A 403 4.84 14.28 -10.38
N ALA A 404 4.91 14.97 -9.26
CA ALA A 404 6.15 15.07 -8.47
C ALA A 404 6.48 13.76 -7.73
N LYS A 405 5.44 13.08 -7.24
CA LYS A 405 5.58 11.80 -6.53
C LYS A 405 5.66 10.59 -7.46
N ASN A 406 5.05 10.68 -8.63
CA ASN A 406 4.95 9.59 -9.60
C ASN A 406 5.63 9.99 -10.90
N ARG A 407 6.81 9.43 -11.13
CA ARG A 407 7.54 9.66 -12.39
C ARG A 407 6.77 9.00 -13.54
N VAL A 408 6.13 9.82 -14.35
CA VAL A 408 5.45 9.38 -15.59
C VAL A 408 6.45 9.42 -16.73
N ALA A 409 6.60 8.31 -17.44
CA ALA A 409 7.41 8.26 -18.64
C ALA A 409 6.62 8.89 -19.79
N VAL A 410 7.08 10.02 -20.31
CA VAL A 410 6.50 10.65 -21.51
C VAL A 410 7.21 10.11 -22.74
N LEU A 411 6.44 9.61 -23.68
CA LEU A 411 6.94 8.97 -24.88
C LEU A 411 7.28 10.00 -25.96
N PRO A 412 8.43 9.86 -26.62
CA PRO A 412 8.73 10.62 -27.83
C PRO A 412 7.98 10.01 -29.02
N ILE A 413 6.64 10.11 -29.05
CA ILE A 413 5.83 9.66 -30.17
C ILE A 413 5.92 10.73 -31.26
N LYS A 414 6.63 10.43 -32.34
CA LYS A 414 6.62 11.24 -33.52
C LYS A 414 5.41 10.86 -34.38
N TYR A 415 4.70 11.85 -34.87
CA TYR A 415 3.52 11.65 -35.71
C TYR A 415 3.83 10.67 -36.86
N GLY A 416 3.04 9.62 -37.01
CA GLY A 416 3.19 8.59 -38.02
C GLY A 416 4.33 7.60 -37.85
N ARG A 417 5.10 7.70 -36.76
CA ARG A 417 6.17 6.75 -36.42
C ARG A 417 6.17 6.51 -34.93
N GLY A 418 5.61 5.44 -34.51
CA GLY A 418 5.36 5.10 -33.16
C GLY A 418 6.46 5.25 -32.08
N HIS A 419 6.38 4.45 -31.13
CA HIS A 419 7.12 4.34 -29.90
C HIS A 419 8.64 4.35 -30.07
N PRO A 420 9.46 4.71 -29.04
CA PRO A 420 10.90 4.96 -29.13
C PRO A 420 11.78 3.85 -29.70
N ILE A 421 11.26 2.66 -29.95
CA ILE A 421 11.96 1.58 -30.63
C ILE A 421 11.75 1.76 -32.15
N ASP A 422 12.65 2.51 -32.79
CA ASP A 422 12.84 2.62 -34.24
C ASP A 422 11.62 3.00 -35.09
N GLY A 423 10.79 3.92 -34.60
CA GLY A 423 9.68 4.42 -35.42
C GLY A 423 8.63 3.36 -35.74
N HIS A 424 8.43 2.41 -34.81
CA HIS A 424 7.43 1.37 -34.94
C HIS A 424 6.03 2.00 -35.06
N PRO A 425 5.24 1.64 -36.06
CA PRO A 425 3.94 2.25 -36.25
C PRO A 425 2.96 1.78 -35.15
N ILE A 426 2.08 2.70 -34.73
CA ILE A 426 1.06 2.44 -33.69
C ILE A 426 -0.36 2.35 -34.25
N SER A 427 -0.55 2.49 -35.59
CA SER A 427 -1.85 2.39 -36.26
C SER A 427 -1.75 1.90 -37.68
N ASP A 428 -2.75 1.15 -38.12
CA ASP A 428 -3.03 0.75 -39.51
C ASP A 428 -1.83 0.18 -40.31
N VAL A 429 -1.23 -0.88 -39.81
CA VAL A 429 -0.02 -1.48 -40.38
C VAL A 429 -0.34 -2.81 -41.06
N ALA A 430 0.36 -3.07 -42.16
CA ALA A 430 0.36 -4.39 -42.76
C ALA A 430 0.91 -5.44 -41.80
N ASP A 431 0.29 -6.63 -41.73
CA ASP A 431 0.81 -7.75 -40.97
C ASP A 431 2.21 -8.13 -41.44
N PRO A 432 3.26 -8.04 -40.60
CA PRO A 432 4.61 -8.41 -41.03
C PRO A 432 4.73 -9.88 -41.47
N ALA A 433 3.80 -10.73 -41.10
CA ALA A 433 3.74 -12.12 -41.49
C ALA A 433 2.98 -12.34 -42.83
N ASP A 434 2.14 -11.39 -43.20
CA ASP A 434 1.34 -11.41 -44.42
C ASP A 434 0.98 -9.97 -44.82
N ILE A 435 1.82 -9.34 -45.62
CA ILE A 435 1.67 -7.93 -46.04
C ILE A 435 0.39 -7.62 -46.78
N THR A 436 -0.38 -8.63 -47.19
CA THR A 436 -1.70 -8.47 -47.83
C THR A 436 -2.81 -8.26 -46.81
N LYS A 437 -2.54 -8.50 -45.57
CA LYS A 437 -3.46 -8.32 -44.44
C LYS A 437 -3.04 -7.12 -43.59
N LEU A 438 -4.00 -6.31 -43.22
CA LEU A 438 -3.79 -5.31 -42.19
C LEU A 438 -3.84 -6.03 -40.81
N VAL A 439 -2.82 -5.84 -40.00
CA VAL A 439 -2.90 -6.21 -38.60
C VAL A 439 -4.03 -5.40 -37.98
N ALA A 440 -4.94 -6.07 -37.28
CA ALA A 440 -5.91 -5.38 -36.48
C ALA A 440 -5.15 -4.42 -35.53
N LYS A 441 -5.24 -3.14 -35.85
CA LYS A 441 -4.67 -1.97 -35.15
C LYS A 441 -3.65 -2.27 -34.07
N ILE A 442 -2.37 -2.11 -34.36
CA ILE A 442 -1.34 -2.09 -33.31
C ILE A 442 -1.64 -0.89 -32.41
N ASN A 443 -1.78 -1.13 -31.13
CA ASN A 443 -2.01 -0.13 -30.11
C ASN A 443 -1.10 -0.41 -28.89
N CYS A 444 -1.18 0.41 -27.87
CA CYS A 444 -0.35 0.25 -26.67
C CYS A 444 -0.47 -1.17 -26.07
N LEU A 445 -1.64 -1.80 -26.12
CA LEU A 445 -1.87 -3.15 -25.57
C LEU A 445 -1.28 -4.27 -26.41
N SER A 446 -0.83 -3.99 -27.63
CA SER A 446 -0.11 -5.00 -28.43
C SER A 446 1.23 -5.37 -27.77
N CYS A 447 1.80 -4.47 -26.97
CA CYS A 447 3.08 -4.65 -26.29
C CYS A 447 2.99 -4.55 -24.77
N HIS A 448 1.97 -3.86 -24.23
CA HIS A 448 1.86 -3.58 -22.79
C HIS A 448 0.58 -4.16 -22.19
N GLN A 449 0.68 -4.58 -20.94
CA GLN A 449 -0.47 -4.93 -20.08
C GLN A 449 -0.85 -3.70 -19.25
N PRO A 450 -2.09 -3.19 -19.32
CA PRO A 450 -2.42 -1.88 -18.75
C PRO A 450 -2.53 -1.87 -17.23
N HIS A 451 -2.73 -3.01 -16.59
CA HIS A 451 -2.91 -3.09 -15.15
C HIS A 451 -1.64 -3.58 -14.46
N SER A 452 -1.12 -4.73 -14.86
CA SER A 452 0.05 -5.34 -14.26
C SER A 452 0.73 -6.35 -15.17
N SER A 453 2.00 -6.62 -14.95
CA SER A 453 2.74 -7.63 -15.69
C SER A 453 3.74 -8.36 -14.77
N ALA A 454 4.20 -9.54 -15.21
CA ALA A 454 5.39 -10.16 -14.64
C ALA A 454 6.67 -9.43 -15.09
N GLU A 455 6.60 -8.71 -16.22
CA GLU A 455 7.75 -8.15 -16.93
C GLU A 455 7.90 -6.65 -16.69
N PRO A 456 9.15 -6.14 -16.62
CA PRO A 456 9.42 -4.71 -16.54
C PRO A 456 8.75 -3.91 -17.66
N GLY A 457 8.38 -2.66 -17.37
CA GLY A 457 7.71 -1.80 -18.35
C GLY A 457 6.29 -2.25 -18.71
N LEU A 458 5.68 -3.14 -17.90
CA LEU A 458 4.36 -3.71 -18.17
C LEU A 458 4.27 -4.48 -19.49
N LEU A 459 5.37 -5.07 -19.96
CA LEU A 459 5.39 -5.78 -21.24
C LEU A 459 4.60 -7.09 -21.17
N VAL A 460 4.06 -7.50 -22.32
CA VAL A 460 3.32 -8.77 -22.45
C VAL A 460 4.22 -9.99 -22.42
N LYS A 461 5.54 -9.82 -22.67
CA LYS A 461 6.56 -10.86 -22.66
C LYS A 461 7.91 -10.31 -22.19
N ASP A 462 8.78 -11.20 -21.74
CA ASP A 462 10.16 -10.89 -21.37
C ASP A 462 10.95 -10.28 -22.56
N GLN A 463 11.64 -9.18 -22.28
CA GLN A 463 12.58 -8.52 -23.20
C GLN A 463 14.01 -9.03 -23.08
N ALA A 464 14.33 -9.92 -22.15
CA ALA A 464 15.70 -10.43 -21.99
C ALA A 464 16.23 -11.03 -23.32
N ASN A 465 15.31 -11.42 -24.19
CA ASN A 465 15.62 -11.74 -25.58
C ASN A 465 14.75 -10.88 -26.52
N ASN A 466 15.25 -9.71 -26.90
CA ASN A 466 14.56 -8.78 -27.84
C ASN A 466 14.08 -9.48 -29.11
N THR A 467 14.84 -10.45 -29.62
CA THR A 467 14.48 -11.22 -30.81
C THR A 467 13.21 -12.02 -30.59
N ALA A 468 13.05 -12.70 -29.45
CA ALA A 468 11.87 -13.49 -29.14
C ALA A 468 10.62 -12.60 -28.94
N PHE A 469 10.77 -11.40 -28.36
CA PHE A 469 9.68 -10.44 -28.24
C PHE A 469 9.23 -9.94 -29.62
N CYS A 470 10.17 -9.49 -30.46
CA CYS A 470 9.90 -9.00 -31.82
C CYS A 470 9.32 -10.11 -32.73
N ALA A 471 9.81 -11.33 -32.60
CA ALA A 471 9.38 -12.50 -33.36
C ALA A 471 7.89 -12.92 -33.09
N THR A 472 7.27 -12.33 -32.09
CA THR A 472 5.82 -12.48 -31.88
C THR A 472 5.02 -12.00 -33.10
N CYS A 473 5.49 -10.93 -33.74
CA CYS A 473 4.92 -10.37 -34.96
C CYS A 473 5.85 -10.60 -36.18
N HIS A 474 7.16 -10.45 -36.02
CA HIS A 474 8.17 -10.58 -37.07
C HIS A 474 8.72 -12.03 -37.14
N LYS A 475 7.96 -12.93 -37.74
CA LYS A 475 8.28 -14.38 -37.80
C LYS A 475 9.61 -14.69 -38.50
N ASP A 476 10.08 -13.79 -39.35
CA ASP A 476 11.36 -13.99 -40.06
C ASP A 476 12.58 -13.86 -39.13
N LEU A 477 12.45 -13.20 -37.98
CA LEU A 477 13.54 -13.06 -37.02
C LEU A 477 13.90 -14.38 -36.30
N THR A 478 13.04 -15.40 -36.40
CA THR A 478 13.28 -16.73 -35.82
C THR A 478 13.99 -17.69 -36.79
N LYS A 479 14.21 -17.28 -38.03
CA LYS A 479 14.81 -18.12 -39.09
C LYS A 479 16.31 -17.89 -39.30
N ARG A 480 16.95 -17.13 -38.42
CA ARG A 480 18.41 -16.89 -38.48
C ARG A 480 19.17 -17.61 -37.37
#